data_ab282b15f4aff702461d9494903b9baa
#
_entry.id   ab282b15f4aff702461d9494903b9baa
#
_cell.length_a   1.000
_cell.length_b   1.000
_cell.length_c   1.000
_cell.angle_alpha   90.00
_cell.angle_beta   90.00
_cell.angle_gamma   90.00
#
_symmetry.space_group_name_H-M   'P 1'
#
loop_
_entity.id
_entity.type
_entity.pdbx_description
1 polymer ?
#
loop_
_entity_poly.entity_id
_entity_poly.type
_entity_poly.pdbx_seq_one_letter_code
_entity_poly.pdbx_strand_id
1 'polypeptide(L)' 'MKNPIQMIKQCVEKDEPYFLLRGQDVCALPAIKAYYEAVREKVKDPYFIEEIEEIMKDFQAFFAEQKTHIPD' A
#
# COMPACT_ATOMS: atom_id res chain seq x y z
N MET A 1 -0.28 -11.89 -5.12
CA MET A 1 -0.24 -11.13 -3.84
C MET A 1 -0.89 -11.92 -2.73
N LYS A 2 -0.34 -11.84 -1.54
CA LYS A 2 -0.93 -12.52 -0.38
C LYS A 2 -2.27 -11.88 -0.01
N ASN A 3 -3.17 -12.69 0.54
CA ASN A 3 -4.48 -12.22 0.97
C ASN A 3 -4.33 -11.20 2.11
N PRO A 4 -4.73 -9.94 1.90
CA PRO A 4 -4.54 -8.91 2.93
C PRO A 4 -5.34 -9.16 4.21
N ILE A 5 -6.49 -9.80 4.10
CA ILE A 5 -7.31 -10.14 5.27
C ILE A 5 -6.58 -11.14 6.16
N GLN A 6 -5.96 -12.16 5.57
CA GLN A 6 -5.14 -13.12 6.31
C GLN A 6 -3.93 -12.47 6.95
N MET A 7 -3.30 -11.54 6.25
CA MET A 7 -2.15 -10.83 6.78
C MET A 7 -2.54 -10.00 8.02
N ILE A 8 -3.69 -9.33 7.97
CA ILE A 8 -4.21 -8.58 9.11
C ILE A 8 -4.48 -9.51 10.29
N LYS A 9 -5.11 -10.66 10.04
CA LYS A 9 -5.36 -11.66 11.08
C LYS A 9 -4.07 -12.13 11.76
N GLN A 10 -3.04 -12.38 10.95
CA GLN A 10 -1.74 -12.79 11.49
C GLN A 10 -1.13 -11.70 12.37
N CYS A 11 -1.26 -10.44 11.95
CA CYS A 11 -0.77 -9.32 12.75
C CYS A 11 -1.49 -9.25 14.09
N VAL A 12 -2.80 -9.41 14.09
CA VAL A 12 -3.61 -9.39 15.32
C VAL A 12 -3.20 -10.54 16.25
N GLU A 13 -3.05 -11.75 15.71
CA GLU A 13 -2.68 -12.93 16.48
C GLU A 13 -1.30 -12.81 17.12
N LYS A 14 -0.37 -12.16 16.45
CA LYS A 14 1.02 -12.01 16.91
C LYS A 14 1.26 -10.70 17.64
N ASP A 15 0.22 -9.90 17.81
CA ASP A 15 0.31 -8.56 18.40
C ASP A 15 1.34 -7.69 17.65
N GLU A 16 1.38 -7.84 16.33
CA GLU A 16 2.28 -7.12 15.45
C GLU A 16 1.59 -5.86 14.94
N PRO A 17 2.24 -4.69 15.03
CA PRO A 17 1.63 -3.45 14.51
C PRO A 17 1.43 -3.52 12.99
N TYR A 18 0.34 -2.95 12.52
CA TYR A 18 0.07 -2.85 11.09
C TYR A 18 -0.61 -1.51 10.80
N PHE A 19 -0.62 -1.15 9.51
CA PHE A 19 -1.18 0.12 9.07
C PHE A 19 -1.90 -0.08 7.74
N LEU A 20 -3.08 0.49 7.61
CA LEU A 20 -3.91 0.36 6.42
C LEU A 20 -4.04 1.70 5.70
N LEU A 21 -3.77 1.70 4.39
CA LEU A 21 -3.96 2.87 3.53
C LEU A 21 -5.10 2.60 2.54
N ARG A 22 -5.98 3.57 2.37
CA ARG A 22 -7.13 3.46 1.48
C ARG A 22 -7.01 4.42 0.31
N GLY A 23 -7.59 4.04 -0.84
CA GLY A 23 -7.55 4.86 -2.04
C GLY A 23 -8.13 6.26 -1.87
N GLN A 24 -9.09 6.43 -0.97
CA GLN A 24 -9.72 7.74 -0.72
C GLN A 24 -8.86 8.68 0.13
N ASP A 25 -7.78 8.17 0.71
CA ASP A 25 -6.89 8.96 1.57
C ASP A 25 -5.92 9.75 0.69
N VAL A 26 -5.97 11.07 0.79
CA VAL A 26 -5.10 11.95 0.00
C VAL A 26 -3.62 11.73 0.34
N CYS A 27 -3.31 11.19 1.53
CA CYS A 27 -1.94 10.92 1.95
C CYS A 27 -1.43 9.55 1.50
N ALA A 28 -2.28 8.70 0.92
CA ALA A 28 -1.90 7.33 0.59
C ALA A 28 -0.83 7.26 -0.50
N LEU A 29 -0.99 7.98 -1.60
CA LEU A 29 -0.03 7.93 -2.71
C LEU A 29 1.37 8.37 -2.29
N PRO A 30 1.56 9.50 -1.60
CA PRO A 30 2.89 9.87 -1.12
C PRO A 30 3.51 8.81 -0.20
N ALA A 31 2.70 8.20 0.66
CA ALA A 31 3.17 7.15 1.57
C ALA A 31 3.60 5.90 0.81
N ILE A 32 2.81 5.48 -0.19
CA ILE A 32 3.15 4.31 -1.02
C ILE A 32 4.41 4.57 -1.83
N LYS A 33 4.58 5.78 -2.34
CA LYS A 33 5.80 6.16 -3.07
C LYS A 33 7.04 6.03 -2.19
N ALA A 34 6.96 6.48 -0.95
CA ALA A 34 8.06 6.36 0.00
C ALA A 34 8.38 4.88 0.29
N TYR A 35 7.33 4.07 0.47
CA TYR A 35 7.48 2.63 0.67
C TYR A 35 8.13 1.98 -0.55
N TYR A 36 7.69 2.35 -1.75
CA TYR A 36 8.23 1.85 -3.01
C TYR A 36 9.74 2.11 -3.12
N GLU A 37 10.18 3.32 -2.79
CA GLU A 37 11.60 3.65 -2.83
C GLU A 37 12.40 2.79 -1.86
N ALA A 38 11.88 2.57 -0.65
CA ALA A 38 12.52 1.70 0.33
C ALA A 38 12.59 0.25 -0.16
N VAL A 39 11.53 -0.23 -0.79
CA VAL A 39 11.47 -1.58 -1.36
C VAL A 39 12.53 -1.75 -2.45
N ARG A 40 12.66 -0.78 -3.33
CA ARG A 40 13.64 -0.87 -4.42
C ARG A 40 15.07 -0.97 -3.90
N GLU A 41 15.35 -0.34 -2.78
CA GLU A 41 16.69 -0.40 -2.19
C GLU A 41 16.96 -1.73 -1.48
N LYS A 42 15.96 -2.26 -0.76
CA LYS A 42 16.16 -3.36 0.18
C LYS A 42 15.68 -4.71 -0.31
N VAL A 43 14.71 -4.74 -1.22
CA VAL A 43 14.10 -5.98 -1.72
C VAL A 43 14.58 -6.21 -3.14
N LYS A 44 15.13 -7.40 -3.40
CA LYS A 44 15.68 -7.73 -4.72
C LYS A 44 14.73 -8.57 -5.58
N ASP A 45 13.51 -8.83 -5.10
CA ASP A 45 12.52 -9.61 -5.80
C ASP A 45 11.77 -8.72 -6.82
N PRO A 46 11.99 -8.89 -8.12
CA PRO A 46 11.32 -8.07 -9.14
C PRO A 46 9.80 -8.24 -9.14
N TYR A 47 9.30 -9.40 -8.76
CA TYR A 47 7.85 -9.62 -8.72
C TYR A 47 7.20 -8.80 -7.62
N PHE A 48 7.85 -8.68 -6.47
CA PHE A 48 7.34 -7.85 -5.39
C PHE A 48 7.33 -6.37 -5.78
N ILE A 49 8.40 -5.92 -6.41
CA ILE A 49 8.50 -4.52 -6.90
C ILE A 49 7.38 -4.24 -7.90
N GLU A 50 7.13 -5.17 -8.82
CA GLU A 50 6.07 -5.04 -9.81
C GLU A 50 4.68 -4.97 -9.18
N GLU A 51 4.44 -5.75 -8.11
CA GLU A 51 3.19 -5.70 -7.37
C GLU A 51 2.96 -4.31 -6.76
N ILE A 52 3.99 -3.70 -6.19
CA ILE A 52 3.88 -2.36 -5.63
C ILE A 52 3.58 -1.33 -6.74
N GLU A 53 4.20 -1.48 -7.90
CA GLU A 53 3.93 -0.62 -9.05
C GLU A 53 2.47 -0.70 -9.48
N GLU A 54 1.90 -1.90 -9.51
CA GLU A 54 0.48 -2.09 -9.84
C GLU A 54 -0.43 -1.45 -8.80
N ILE A 55 -0.10 -1.59 -7.53
CA ILE A 55 -0.86 -0.95 -6.45
C ILE A 55 -0.83 0.57 -6.61
N MET A 56 0.32 1.14 -6.94
CA MET A 56 0.44 2.58 -7.18
C MET A 56 -0.43 3.04 -8.35
N LYS A 57 -0.48 2.25 -9.42
CA LYS A 57 -1.35 2.56 -10.57
C LYS A 57 -2.82 2.53 -10.17
N ASP A 58 -3.22 1.57 -9.34
CA ASP A 58 -4.60 1.47 -8.87
C ASP A 58 -4.98 2.71 -8.03
N PHE A 59 -4.08 3.15 -7.16
CA PHE A 59 -4.30 4.35 -6.35
C PHE A 59 -4.35 5.61 -7.22
N GLN A 60 -3.51 5.70 -8.23
CA GLN A 60 -3.50 6.83 -9.17
C GLN A 60 -4.81 6.89 -9.97
N ALA A 61 -5.30 5.74 -10.43
CA ALA A 61 -6.56 5.67 -11.16
C ALA A 61 -7.73 6.07 -10.27
N PHE A 62 -7.74 5.59 -9.04
CA PHE A 62 -8.78 5.96 -8.08
C PHE A 62 -8.77 7.47 -7.79
N PHE A 63 -7.59 8.02 -7.61
CA PHE A 63 -7.42 9.46 -7.37
C PHE A 63 -7.97 10.28 -8.53
N ALA A 64 -7.74 9.83 -9.76
CA ALA A 64 -8.20 10.54 -10.96
C ALA A 64 -9.73 10.48 -11.12
N GLU A 65 -10.37 9.39 -10.72
CA GLU A 65 -11.80 9.16 -10.90
C GLU A 65 -12.64 9.59 -9.69
N GLN A 66 -12.07 9.54 -8.51
CA GLN A 66 -12.78 9.75 -7.26
C GLN A 66 -12.20 10.96 -6.54
N LYS A 67 -13.01 11.58 -5.71
CA LYS A 67 -12.52 12.66 -4.85
C LYS A 67 -11.85 12.05 -3.63
N THR A 68 -10.57 12.36 -3.45
CA THR A 68 -9.88 12.01 -2.21
C THR A 68 -10.15 13.08 -1.16
N HIS A 69 -9.91 12.75 0.09
CA HIS A 69 -10.08 13.70 1.17
C HIS A 69 -9.05 13.44 2.27
N ILE A 70 -8.93 14.40 3.17
CA ILE A 70 -8.03 14.29 4.30
C ILE A 70 -8.58 13.22 5.23
N PRO A 71 -7.75 12.27 5.69
CA PRO A 71 -8.22 11.23 6.60
C PRO A 71 -8.64 11.80 7.95
N ASP A 72 -9.62 11.14 8.53
CA ASP A 72 -10.12 11.49 9.86
C ASP A 72 -9.13 11.06 10.95
#